data_6bfeabe0e9a4ff15b86a19a091fd0256
#
_entry.id   6bfeabe0e9a4ff15b86a19a091fd0256
#
_cell.length_a   1.000
_cell.length_b   1.000
_cell.length_c   1.000
_cell.angle_alpha   90.00
_cell.angle_beta   90.00
_cell.angle_gamma   90.00
#
_symmetry.space_group_name_H-M   'P 1'
#
loop_
_entity.id
_entity.type
_entity.pdbx_description
1 polymer ?
#
loop_
_entity_poly.entity_id
_entity_poly.type
_entity_poly.pdbx_seq_one_letter_code
_entity_poly.pdbx_strand_id
1 'polypeptide(L)'
;MAILKHIASKSSNYGVALEYLIFKHDELRKTPILDQNGNRIMRDEFYLDGLNCEPYSFDAACQQLNREYQKNKNKNEIKSHHYIISFDPRDSTENCLTGKRAQELGLEYAKANFPGHQALVCTHMDGHNGSGNIHVHIVINSLRKLDVPQQPFMERPIDCKAGYKHHVTNEYLKHLQKSLMDLCRREFLHQVDLLSPSRTGVTEAEYWAQRRLDEKKQKIETEGFTPNPTKFQTQKQLIRDAVAAAREKAISYEDFQDILQDEYNIFVKTQRGRYSYLPPERNKFISERSLGESCKRECLEGFFVQNAEKNLRYKEDPILIFTTRTRLRLVVDLQENVKAQENLAYALKVKISNLQKMAETLVWVQENNINDLTELNDLCKTAQANAQAAYERLSQAEDELYKTNEQIHYAGQYLSTKDVQQQFAKAIFKKKFRAEHSKELDAYAESVK
;
A
#
# COMPACT_ATOMS: atom_id res chain seq x y z
N MET A 1 -9.33 -11.72 -5.80
CA MET A 1 -7.93 -11.52 -6.21
C MET A 1 -7.06 -12.54 -5.49
N ALA A 2 -6.25 -13.30 -6.23
CA ALA A 2 -5.40 -14.33 -5.62
C ALA A 2 -4.30 -13.67 -4.77
N ILE A 3 -4.15 -14.14 -3.52
CA ILE A 3 -3.20 -13.61 -2.52
C ILE A 3 -2.43 -14.78 -1.92
N LEU A 4 -1.13 -14.57 -1.68
CA LEU A 4 -0.27 -15.51 -0.97
C LEU A 4 0.10 -14.94 0.40
N LYS A 5 -0.18 -15.70 1.46
CA LYS A 5 0.21 -15.40 2.84
C LYS A 5 1.17 -16.44 3.36
N HIS A 6 2.16 -16.02 4.16
CA HIS A 6 3.11 -16.91 4.83
C HIS A 6 3.14 -16.68 6.34
N ILE A 7 3.08 -17.77 7.09
CA ILE A 7 3.14 -17.79 8.55
C ILE A 7 4.20 -18.81 8.98
N ALA A 8 5.14 -18.40 9.81
CA ALA A 8 6.14 -19.27 10.39
C ALA A 8 5.71 -19.67 11.81
N SER A 9 5.72 -20.98 12.13
CA SER A 9 5.35 -21.50 13.43
C SER A 9 6.53 -22.09 14.20
N LYS A 10 6.59 -21.79 15.48
CA LYS A 10 7.56 -22.35 16.43
C LYS A 10 6.97 -23.50 17.28
N SER A 11 5.68 -23.82 17.08
CA SER A 11 5.01 -24.91 17.79
C SER A 11 5.66 -26.25 17.46
N SER A 12 5.93 -27.06 18.47
CA SER A 12 6.38 -28.44 18.31
C SER A 12 5.22 -29.42 18.11
N ASN A 13 4.00 -28.98 18.32
CA ASN A 13 2.79 -29.75 18.07
C ASN A 13 2.28 -29.42 16.65
N TYR A 14 2.59 -30.28 15.70
CA TYR A 14 2.15 -30.16 14.31
C TYR A 14 0.67 -30.57 14.13
N GLY A 15 0.11 -31.32 15.11
CA GLY A 15 -1.30 -31.71 15.13
C GLY A 15 -2.23 -30.50 15.21
N VAL A 16 -1.81 -29.39 15.85
CA VAL A 16 -2.59 -28.15 15.88
C VAL A 16 -2.87 -27.61 14.48
N ALA A 17 -1.93 -27.79 13.55
CA ALA A 17 -2.14 -27.38 12.16
C ALA A 17 -3.23 -28.25 11.50
N LEU A 18 -3.20 -29.57 11.69
CA LEU A 18 -4.21 -30.47 11.18
C LEU A 18 -5.61 -30.19 11.78
N GLU A 19 -5.65 -29.94 13.10
CA GLU A 19 -6.91 -29.55 13.78
C GLU A 19 -7.49 -28.26 13.21
N TYR A 20 -6.65 -27.26 12.97
CA TYR A 20 -7.07 -26.00 12.35
C TYR A 20 -7.64 -26.22 10.93
N LEU A 21 -7.09 -27.16 10.18
CA LEU A 21 -7.54 -27.47 8.83
C LEU A 21 -8.88 -28.21 8.80
N ILE A 22 -9.16 -29.07 9.76
CA ILE A 22 -10.33 -29.96 9.76
C ILE A 22 -11.51 -29.32 10.51
N PHE A 23 -11.28 -28.61 11.62
CA PHE A 23 -12.33 -28.08 12.46
C PHE A 23 -12.59 -26.61 12.22
N LYS A 24 -13.83 -26.16 12.48
CA LYS A 24 -14.22 -24.74 12.42
C LYS A 24 -13.53 -23.96 13.55
N HIS A 25 -13.00 -22.80 13.22
CA HIS A 25 -12.34 -21.88 14.16
C HIS A 25 -12.94 -20.49 14.08
N ASP A 26 -13.10 -19.85 15.25
CA ASP A 26 -13.30 -18.42 15.34
C ASP A 26 -11.97 -17.72 15.07
N GLU A 27 -11.87 -17.05 13.94
CA GLU A 27 -10.62 -16.43 13.49
C GLU A 27 -10.23 -15.21 14.29
N LEU A 28 -11.22 -14.49 14.79
CA LEU A 28 -10.99 -13.29 15.59
C LEU A 28 -10.39 -13.67 16.96
N ARG A 29 -10.92 -14.75 17.56
CA ARG A 29 -10.48 -15.27 18.87
C ARG A 29 -9.39 -16.31 18.75
N LYS A 30 -9.20 -16.88 17.58
CA LYS A 30 -8.27 -18.01 17.29
C LYS A 30 -8.56 -19.24 18.16
N THR A 31 -9.81 -19.47 18.43
CA THR A 31 -10.28 -20.62 19.22
C THR A 31 -11.17 -21.54 18.38
N PRO A 32 -11.17 -22.87 18.63
CA PRO A 32 -12.10 -23.77 17.95
C PRO A 32 -13.53 -23.44 18.32
N ILE A 33 -14.43 -23.59 17.36
CA ILE A 33 -15.88 -23.51 17.59
C ILE A 33 -16.37 -24.84 18.14
N LEU A 34 -17.10 -24.79 19.25
CA LEU A 34 -17.60 -25.98 19.93
C LEU A 34 -19.12 -26.10 19.75
N ASP A 35 -19.62 -27.34 19.71
CA ASP A 35 -21.04 -27.64 19.75
C ASP A 35 -21.62 -27.49 21.18
N GLN A 36 -22.91 -27.75 21.33
CA GLN A 36 -23.59 -27.65 22.63
C GLN A 36 -23.05 -28.65 23.68
N ASN A 37 -22.35 -29.69 23.26
CA ASN A 37 -21.74 -30.71 24.11
C ASN A 37 -20.25 -30.45 24.40
N GLY A 38 -19.71 -29.36 23.88
CA GLY A 38 -18.28 -28.98 24.04
C GLY A 38 -17.35 -29.68 23.05
N ASN A 39 -17.85 -30.38 22.03
CA ASN A 39 -17.04 -31.00 20.99
C ASN A 39 -16.72 -30.01 19.88
N ARG A 40 -15.57 -30.18 19.23
CA ARG A 40 -15.17 -29.36 18.08
C ARG A 40 -16.05 -29.66 16.87
N ILE A 41 -16.50 -28.63 16.18
CA ILE A 41 -17.34 -28.77 14.98
C ILE A 41 -16.44 -28.95 13.77
N MET A 42 -16.62 -30.04 13.04
CA MET A 42 -15.92 -30.29 11.78
C MET A 42 -16.42 -29.33 10.71
N ARG A 43 -15.53 -28.94 9.75
CA ARG A 43 -15.92 -28.16 8.58
C ARG A 43 -16.88 -28.97 7.70
N ASP A 44 -17.83 -28.25 7.09
CA ASP A 44 -18.86 -28.89 6.25
C ASP A 44 -18.26 -29.42 4.95
N GLU A 45 -17.30 -28.70 4.37
CA GLU A 45 -16.60 -29.08 3.14
C GLU A 45 -15.13 -28.68 3.22
N PHE A 46 -14.25 -29.62 3.01
CA PHE A 46 -12.82 -29.42 2.86
C PHE A 46 -12.19 -30.57 2.06
N TYR A 47 -11.06 -30.27 1.40
CA TYR A 47 -10.25 -31.26 0.70
C TYR A 47 -8.88 -31.32 1.36
N LEU A 48 -8.39 -32.50 1.68
CA LEU A 48 -7.14 -32.71 2.42
C LEU A 48 -6.28 -33.77 1.77
N ASP A 49 -5.03 -33.43 1.42
CA ASP A 49 -4.02 -34.34 0.90
C ASP A 49 -2.67 -34.14 1.60
N GLY A 50 -1.86 -35.18 1.58
CA GLY A 50 -0.47 -35.14 2.06
C GLY A 50 0.55 -35.24 0.94
N LEU A 51 1.65 -34.52 1.09
CA LEU A 51 2.83 -34.70 0.24
C LEU A 51 3.95 -35.28 1.08
N ASN A 52 4.54 -36.39 0.61
CA ASN A 52 5.61 -37.13 1.29
C ASN A 52 5.28 -37.61 2.72
N CYS A 53 4.00 -37.62 3.09
CA CYS A 53 3.45 -38.09 4.36
C CYS A 53 1.96 -38.43 4.22
N GLU A 54 1.47 -39.23 5.12
CA GLU A 54 0.03 -39.43 5.30
C GLU A 54 -0.56 -38.25 6.09
N PRO A 55 -1.65 -37.62 5.64
CA PRO A 55 -2.19 -36.40 6.25
C PRO A 55 -2.45 -36.53 7.75
N TYR A 56 -3.12 -37.62 8.17
CA TYR A 56 -3.51 -37.78 9.57
C TYR A 56 -2.36 -38.18 10.50
N SER A 57 -1.23 -38.62 9.93
CA SER A 57 0.01 -38.91 10.67
C SER A 57 1.09 -37.84 10.50
N PHE A 58 0.74 -36.67 9.98
CA PHE A 58 1.67 -35.57 9.70
C PHE A 58 2.49 -35.19 10.94
N ASP A 59 1.87 -35.04 12.10
CA ASP A 59 2.57 -34.67 13.34
C ASP A 59 3.63 -35.72 13.70
N ALA A 60 3.26 -36.96 13.73
CA ALA A 60 4.16 -38.10 14.06
C ALA A 60 5.34 -38.18 13.05
N ALA A 61 5.03 -38.01 11.75
CA ALA A 61 6.03 -38.03 10.68
C ALA A 61 7.01 -36.86 10.75
N CYS A 62 6.53 -35.67 11.10
CA CYS A 62 7.38 -34.49 11.31
C CYS A 62 8.27 -34.65 12.55
N GLN A 63 7.71 -35.15 13.65
CA GLN A 63 8.47 -35.41 14.88
C GLN A 63 9.54 -36.50 14.69
N GLN A 64 9.22 -37.56 13.91
CA GLN A 64 10.18 -38.60 13.57
C GLN A 64 11.36 -38.02 12.79
N LEU A 65 11.09 -37.21 11.74
CA LEU A 65 12.13 -36.56 10.95
C LEU A 65 13.00 -35.62 11.78
N ASN A 66 12.39 -34.85 12.70
CA ASN A 66 13.12 -33.99 13.62
C ASN A 66 14.08 -34.76 14.52
N ARG A 67 13.67 -35.95 14.99
CA ARG A 67 14.51 -36.84 15.80
C ARG A 67 15.65 -37.46 14.99
N GLU A 68 15.37 -37.90 13.77
CA GLU A 68 16.33 -38.48 12.87
C GLU A 68 17.50 -37.52 12.58
N TYR A 69 17.18 -36.26 12.25
CA TYR A 69 18.18 -35.24 11.96
C TYR A 69 18.63 -34.42 13.16
N GLN A 70 18.14 -34.72 14.36
CA GLN A 70 18.47 -34.00 15.60
C GLN A 70 18.24 -32.49 15.51
N LYS A 71 17.18 -32.07 14.81
CA LYS A 71 16.81 -30.67 14.56
C LYS A 71 15.51 -30.29 15.30
N ASN A 72 15.17 -29.00 15.29
CA ASN A 72 13.94 -28.44 15.86
C ASN A 72 13.78 -28.67 17.38
N LYS A 73 14.89 -28.77 18.12
CA LYS A 73 14.91 -29.00 19.57
C LYS A 73 14.57 -27.75 20.38
N ASN A 74 15.02 -26.58 19.91
CA ASN A 74 14.86 -25.33 20.63
C ASN A 74 13.46 -24.71 20.47
N LYS A 75 12.95 -24.07 21.52
CA LYS A 75 11.63 -23.41 21.48
C LYS A 75 11.56 -22.25 20.49
N ASN A 76 12.68 -21.60 20.23
CA ASN A 76 12.75 -20.41 19.33
C ASN A 76 12.91 -20.75 17.87
N GLU A 77 13.14 -22.03 17.51
CA GLU A 77 13.29 -22.45 16.13
C GLU A 77 11.95 -22.54 15.41
N ILE A 78 11.92 -22.11 14.13
CA ILE A 78 10.78 -22.33 13.26
C ILE A 78 10.74 -23.81 12.92
N LYS A 79 9.58 -24.43 13.17
CA LYS A 79 9.35 -25.86 13.01
C LYS A 79 8.44 -26.21 11.83
N SER A 80 7.55 -25.29 11.49
CA SER A 80 6.69 -25.43 10.30
C SER A 80 6.45 -24.08 9.64
N HIS A 81 6.12 -24.11 8.36
CA HIS A 81 5.66 -22.95 7.61
C HIS A 81 4.27 -23.22 7.06
N HIS A 82 3.40 -22.26 7.16
CA HIS A 82 2.05 -22.31 6.67
C HIS A 82 1.88 -21.25 5.59
N TYR A 83 1.62 -21.68 4.39
CA TYR A 83 1.32 -20.84 3.24
C TYR A 83 -0.18 -20.92 2.95
N ILE A 84 -0.80 -19.81 2.63
CA ILE A 84 -2.22 -19.75 2.32
C ILE A 84 -2.37 -19.03 0.98
N ILE A 85 -2.97 -19.73 0.03
CA ILE A 85 -3.38 -19.18 -1.26
C ILE A 85 -4.88 -18.89 -1.13
N SER A 86 -5.30 -17.64 -1.26
CA SER A 86 -6.69 -17.26 -1.26
C SER A 86 -7.06 -16.75 -2.66
N PHE A 87 -8.02 -17.40 -3.32
CA PHE A 87 -8.50 -17.04 -4.64
C PHE A 87 -9.54 -15.90 -4.57
N ASP A 88 -9.82 -15.27 -5.69
CA ASP A 88 -10.88 -14.26 -5.78
C ASP A 88 -12.25 -14.95 -5.65
N PRO A 89 -13.20 -14.40 -4.88
CA PRO A 89 -14.56 -14.97 -4.82
C PRO A 89 -15.22 -15.09 -6.21
N ARG A 90 -14.90 -14.18 -7.14
CA ARG A 90 -15.42 -14.22 -8.52
C ARG A 90 -14.94 -15.43 -9.30
N ASP A 91 -13.79 -16.02 -8.94
CA ASP A 91 -13.29 -17.20 -9.66
C ASP A 91 -14.25 -18.40 -9.56
N SER A 92 -15.05 -18.50 -8.50
CA SER A 92 -16.07 -19.53 -8.36
C SER A 92 -17.23 -19.34 -9.35
N THR A 93 -17.60 -18.09 -9.67
CA THR A 93 -18.75 -17.77 -10.53
C THR A 93 -18.36 -17.50 -11.98
N GLU A 94 -17.26 -16.80 -12.21
CA GLU A 94 -16.84 -16.37 -13.54
C GLU A 94 -15.91 -17.38 -14.22
N ASN A 95 -15.04 -18.06 -13.42
CA ASN A 95 -14.02 -18.98 -13.92
C ASN A 95 -14.26 -20.43 -13.52
N CYS A 96 -15.42 -20.74 -12.95
CA CYS A 96 -15.84 -22.10 -12.54
C CYS A 96 -14.83 -22.81 -11.63
N LEU A 97 -14.13 -22.07 -10.78
CA LEU A 97 -13.19 -22.65 -9.82
C LEU A 97 -13.97 -23.39 -8.74
N THR A 98 -13.78 -24.71 -8.67
CA THR A 98 -14.36 -25.59 -7.63
C THR A 98 -13.33 -25.86 -6.54
N GLY A 99 -13.80 -26.29 -5.35
CA GLY A 99 -12.91 -26.71 -4.25
C GLY A 99 -11.96 -27.84 -4.67
N LYS A 100 -12.45 -28.80 -5.45
CA LYS A 100 -11.63 -29.89 -5.99
C LYS A 100 -10.53 -29.35 -6.91
N ARG A 101 -10.87 -28.44 -7.85
CA ARG A 101 -9.87 -27.84 -8.75
C ARG A 101 -8.85 -27.01 -7.98
N ALA A 102 -9.28 -26.24 -6.99
CA ALA A 102 -8.39 -25.49 -6.12
C ALA A 102 -7.43 -26.39 -5.34
N GLN A 103 -7.90 -27.57 -4.87
CA GLN A 103 -7.05 -28.58 -4.22
C GLN A 103 -5.98 -29.12 -5.19
N GLU A 104 -6.36 -29.45 -6.42
CA GLU A 104 -5.41 -29.91 -7.45
C GLU A 104 -4.35 -28.85 -7.72
N LEU A 105 -4.74 -27.58 -7.88
CA LEU A 105 -3.83 -26.44 -8.08
C LEU A 105 -2.93 -26.22 -6.86
N GLY A 106 -3.47 -26.35 -5.66
CA GLY A 106 -2.71 -26.27 -4.41
C GLY A 106 -1.65 -27.36 -4.30
N LEU A 107 -1.99 -28.60 -4.68
CA LEU A 107 -1.06 -29.73 -4.74
C LEU A 107 0.04 -29.51 -5.79
N GLU A 108 -0.31 -29.03 -6.98
CA GLU A 108 0.65 -28.70 -8.03
C GLU A 108 1.60 -27.62 -7.55
N TYR A 109 1.06 -26.53 -6.96
CA TYR A 109 1.85 -25.45 -6.41
C TYR A 109 2.81 -25.92 -5.31
N ALA A 110 2.30 -26.77 -4.39
CA ALA A 110 3.10 -27.32 -3.31
C ALA A 110 4.24 -28.22 -3.81
N LYS A 111 3.98 -29.08 -4.80
CA LYS A 111 5.00 -29.94 -5.42
C LYS A 111 6.09 -29.13 -6.11
N ALA A 112 5.71 -28.07 -6.82
CA ALA A 112 6.64 -27.21 -7.56
C ALA A 112 7.54 -26.39 -6.63
N ASN A 113 6.95 -25.80 -5.57
CA ASN A 113 7.64 -24.82 -4.75
C ASN A 113 8.23 -25.38 -3.44
N PHE A 114 7.73 -26.52 -2.93
CA PHE A 114 8.22 -27.17 -1.71
C PHE A 114 8.67 -28.61 -1.94
N PRO A 115 9.47 -28.86 -2.99
CA PRO A 115 9.86 -30.23 -3.34
C PRO A 115 10.60 -30.91 -2.18
N GLY A 116 10.28 -32.18 -1.93
CA GLY A 116 10.92 -33.00 -0.90
C GLY A 116 10.52 -32.69 0.55
N HIS A 117 9.70 -31.67 0.81
CA HIS A 117 9.13 -31.45 2.14
C HIS A 117 7.92 -32.37 2.40
N GLN A 118 7.71 -32.70 3.68
CA GLN A 118 6.41 -33.20 4.14
C GLN A 118 5.43 -32.02 4.17
N ALA A 119 4.25 -32.17 3.59
CA ALA A 119 3.26 -31.12 3.58
C ALA A 119 1.84 -31.64 3.73
N LEU A 120 0.98 -30.84 4.39
CA LEU A 120 -0.47 -30.92 4.28
C LEU A 120 -0.93 -29.88 3.28
N VAL A 121 -1.78 -30.27 2.37
CA VAL A 121 -2.48 -29.36 1.46
C VAL A 121 -3.97 -29.51 1.71
N CYS A 122 -4.63 -28.42 2.11
CA CYS A 122 -6.05 -28.47 2.46
C CYS A 122 -6.77 -27.26 1.87
N THR A 123 -7.84 -27.52 1.13
CA THR A 123 -8.70 -26.49 0.57
C THR A 123 -9.96 -26.31 1.40
N HIS A 124 -10.28 -25.06 1.72
CA HIS A 124 -11.50 -24.65 2.38
C HIS A 124 -12.39 -23.85 1.44
N MET A 125 -13.71 -24.04 1.59
CA MET A 125 -14.74 -23.32 0.83
C MET A 125 -15.34 -22.15 1.63
N ASP A 126 -15.14 -22.14 2.94
CA ASP A 126 -15.71 -21.20 3.90
C ASP A 126 -14.76 -19.99 4.09
N GLY A 127 -14.62 -19.15 3.08
CA GLY A 127 -13.77 -17.94 3.17
C GLY A 127 -14.15 -17.06 4.34
N HIS A 128 -13.14 -16.56 5.05
CA HIS A 128 -13.29 -15.60 6.14
C HIS A 128 -14.16 -14.42 5.71
N ASN A 129 -15.03 -13.92 6.51
CA ASN A 129 -15.93 -12.79 6.27
C ASN A 129 -17.22 -13.11 5.48
N GLY A 130 -17.64 -14.35 5.34
CA GLY A 130 -18.80 -14.69 4.54
C GLY A 130 -18.64 -14.35 3.04
N SER A 131 -17.39 -14.10 2.60
CA SER A 131 -17.07 -13.78 1.20
C SER A 131 -17.07 -15.02 0.30
N GLY A 132 -17.08 -16.23 0.89
CA GLY A 132 -17.13 -17.47 0.12
C GLY A 132 -15.91 -17.74 -0.75
N ASN A 133 -14.77 -17.07 -0.50
CA ASN A 133 -13.58 -17.29 -1.30
C ASN A 133 -12.89 -18.60 -0.94
N ILE A 134 -12.61 -19.38 -1.98
CA ILE A 134 -11.85 -20.62 -1.87
C ILE A 134 -10.42 -20.29 -1.47
N HIS A 135 -9.87 -21.02 -0.49
CA HIS A 135 -8.49 -20.85 -0.08
C HIS A 135 -7.81 -22.18 0.21
N VAL A 136 -6.55 -22.26 -0.20
CA VAL A 136 -5.72 -23.45 -0.04
C VAL A 136 -4.67 -23.19 1.02
N HIS A 137 -4.64 -24.02 2.02
CA HIS A 137 -3.63 -24.08 3.06
C HIS A 137 -2.56 -25.10 2.70
N ILE A 138 -1.29 -24.70 2.75
CA ILE A 138 -0.13 -25.57 2.55
C ILE A 138 0.73 -25.48 3.80
N VAL A 139 0.74 -26.52 4.61
CA VAL A 139 1.54 -26.58 5.84
C VAL A 139 2.70 -27.52 5.62
N ILE A 140 3.94 -27.03 5.64
CA ILE A 140 5.15 -27.81 5.45
C ILE A 140 5.93 -27.98 6.75
N ASN A 141 6.55 -29.14 6.94
CA ASN A 141 7.63 -29.28 7.91
C ASN A 141 8.82 -28.39 7.53
N SER A 142 9.40 -27.69 8.48
CA SER A 142 10.59 -26.87 8.21
C SER A 142 11.78 -27.69 7.72
N LEU A 143 11.88 -28.98 8.03
CA LEU A 143 12.91 -29.87 7.51
C LEU A 143 12.47 -30.52 6.20
N ARG A 144 13.39 -30.59 5.25
CA ARG A 144 13.22 -31.35 4.03
C ARG A 144 13.37 -32.84 4.32
N LYS A 145 12.45 -33.66 3.84
CA LYS A 145 12.47 -35.12 4.05
C LYS A 145 13.32 -35.84 3.01
N LEU A 146 13.24 -35.39 1.75
CA LEU A 146 13.89 -36.08 0.62
C LEU A 146 14.90 -35.18 -0.05
N ASP A 147 16.01 -35.74 -0.52
CA ASP A 147 16.90 -35.07 -1.44
C ASP A 147 16.18 -34.78 -2.76
N VAL A 148 16.39 -33.60 -3.32
CA VAL A 148 15.77 -33.19 -4.59
C VAL A 148 16.83 -32.53 -5.47
N PRO A 149 16.63 -32.46 -6.79
CA PRO A 149 17.48 -31.64 -7.65
C PRO A 149 17.42 -30.18 -7.22
N GLN A 150 18.58 -29.51 -7.23
CA GLN A 150 18.64 -28.09 -6.93
C GLN A 150 17.81 -27.28 -7.94
N GLN A 151 16.88 -26.49 -7.43
CA GLN A 151 16.03 -25.63 -8.24
C GLN A 151 16.64 -24.22 -8.34
N PRO A 152 16.33 -23.44 -9.38
CA PRO A 152 16.85 -22.07 -9.56
C PRO A 152 16.56 -21.12 -8.39
N PHE A 153 15.47 -21.37 -7.65
CA PHE A 153 15.09 -20.57 -6.47
C PHE A 153 15.78 -21.01 -5.17
N MET A 154 16.58 -22.06 -5.19
CA MET A 154 17.36 -22.53 -4.04
C MET A 154 18.71 -21.83 -4.04
N GLU A 155 18.88 -20.88 -3.11
CA GLU A 155 20.06 -20.02 -3.08
C GLU A 155 21.34 -20.75 -2.65
N ARG A 156 21.20 -21.76 -1.80
CA ARG A 156 22.34 -22.51 -1.24
C ARG A 156 22.33 -23.96 -1.73
N PRO A 157 23.51 -24.56 -1.98
CA PRO A 157 23.60 -25.96 -2.40
C PRO A 157 22.96 -26.93 -1.40
N ILE A 158 22.89 -26.57 -0.11
CA ILE A 158 22.30 -27.41 0.93
C ILE A 158 20.76 -27.31 0.95
N ASP A 159 20.16 -26.33 0.29
CA ASP A 159 18.70 -26.16 0.29
C ASP A 159 17.96 -27.28 -0.43
N CYS A 160 18.63 -28.07 -1.27
CA CYS A 160 18.08 -29.24 -1.94
C CYS A 160 18.23 -30.57 -1.13
N LYS A 161 18.92 -30.56 0.01
CA LYS A 161 19.27 -31.78 0.77
C LYS A 161 18.27 -32.08 1.89
N ALA A 162 18.04 -33.37 2.14
CA ALA A 162 17.26 -33.86 3.27
C ALA A 162 17.91 -33.44 4.61
N GLY A 163 17.06 -33.23 5.64
CA GLY A 163 17.50 -32.80 6.97
C GLY A 163 17.86 -31.32 7.09
N TYR A 164 17.85 -30.56 6.00
CA TYR A 164 18.09 -29.11 6.06
C TYR A 164 16.76 -28.35 6.17
N LYS A 165 16.85 -27.22 6.87
CA LYS A 165 15.69 -26.34 7.11
C LYS A 165 15.32 -25.58 5.84
N HIS A 166 14.02 -25.43 5.66
CA HIS A 166 13.43 -24.53 4.67
C HIS A 166 13.97 -23.13 4.83
N HIS A 167 14.60 -22.61 3.79
CA HIS A 167 15.23 -21.30 3.78
C HIS A 167 14.29 -20.29 3.11
N VAL A 168 13.82 -19.33 3.90
CA VAL A 168 12.89 -18.30 3.44
C VAL A 168 13.62 -16.98 3.35
N THR A 169 13.85 -16.50 2.14
CA THR A 169 14.40 -15.17 1.82
C THR A 169 13.36 -14.31 1.13
N ASN A 170 13.62 -13.03 1.00
CA ASN A 170 12.77 -12.13 0.23
C ASN A 170 12.68 -12.54 -1.25
N GLU A 171 13.79 -13.02 -1.83
CA GLU A 171 13.82 -13.48 -3.22
C GLU A 171 13.02 -14.77 -3.40
N TYR A 172 13.08 -15.68 -2.43
CA TYR A 172 12.26 -16.87 -2.44
C TYR A 172 10.75 -16.52 -2.30
N LEU A 173 10.39 -15.56 -1.46
CA LEU A 173 9.00 -15.09 -1.36
C LEU A 173 8.52 -14.45 -2.67
N LYS A 174 9.35 -13.68 -3.35
CA LYS A 174 9.03 -13.15 -4.70
C LYS A 174 8.86 -14.27 -5.72
N HIS A 175 9.71 -15.31 -5.67
CA HIS A 175 9.54 -16.49 -6.51
C HIS A 175 8.18 -17.16 -6.27
N LEU A 176 7.79 -17.37 -5.02
CA LEU A 176 6.48 -17.94 -4.67
C LEU A 176 5.32 -17.08 -5.20
N GLN A 177 5.41 -15.76 -5.05
CA GLN A 177 4.42 -14.81 -5.58
C GLN A 177 4.32 -14.89 -7.10
N LYS A 178 5.47 -14.91 -7.80
CA LYS A 178 5.52 -15.06 -9.25
C LYS A 178 4.92 -16.40 -9.69
N SER A 179 5.30 -17.49 -9.04
CA SER A 179 4.78 -18.84 -9.30
C SER A 179 3.25 -18.90 -9.18
N LEU A 180 2.67 -18.23 -8.16
CA LEU A 180 1.23 -18.12 -8.00
C LEU A 180 0.59 -17.29 -9.12
N MET A 181 1.20 -16.15 -9.49
CA MET A 181 0.69 -15.33 -10.58
C MET A 181 0.71 -16.09 -11.92
N ASP A 182 1.75 -16.85 -12.18
CA ASP A 182 1.88 -17.67 -13.40
C ASP A 182 0.84 -18.80 -13.41
N LEU A 183 0.59 -19.44 -12.26
CA LEU A 183 -0.47 -20.43 -12.09
C LEU A 183 -1.85 -19.82 -12.36
N CYS A 184 -2.18 -18.70 -11.73
CA CYS A 184 -3.46 -18.02 -11.94
C CYS A 184 -3.65 -17.58 -13.40
N ARG A 185 -2.59 -17.09 -14.05
CA ARG A 185 -2.64 -16.70 -15.47
C ARG A 185 -2.91 -17.90 -16.37
N ARG A 186 -2.29 -19.03 -16.11
CA ARG A 186 -2.48 -20.28 -16.87
C ARG A 186 -3.93 -20.79 -16.75
N GLU A 187 -4.51 -20.65 -15.56
CA GLU A 187 -5.88 -21.12 -15.26
C GLU A 187 -6.96 -20.04 -15.50
N PHE A 188 -6.59 -18.88 -16.07
CA PHE A 188 -7.49 -17.73 -16.31
C PHE A 188 -8.18 -17.20 -15.04
N LEU A 189 -7.53 -17.35 -13.88
CA LEU A 189 -8.04 -16.87 -12.60
C LEU A 189 -7.70 -15.39 -12.36
N HIS A 190 -8.54 -14.71 -11.60
CA HIS A 190 -8.32 -13.32 -11.23
C HIS A 190 -7.09 -13.18 -10.33
N GLN A 191 -6.16 -12.33 -10.74
CA GLN A 191 -4.93 -12.09 -9.98
C GLN A 191 -4.65 -10.60 -9.81
N VAL A 192 -3.79 -10.30 -8.86
CA VAL A 192 -3.14 -8.99 -8.69
C VAL A 192 -1.64 -9.12 -8.84
N ASP A 193 -0.98 -8.01 -9.12
CA ASP A 193 0.47 -7.96 -9.07
C ASP A 193 0.95 -8.04 -7.60
N LEU A 194 1.38 -9.24 -7.20
CA LEU A 194 1.89 -9.51 -5.85
C LEU A 194 3.31 -9.00 -5.64
N LEU A 195 4.01 -8.63 -6.72
CA LEU A 195 5.39 -8.13 -6.66
C LEU A 195 5.43 -6.62 -6.43
N SER A 196 4.37 -5.92 -6.79
CA SER A 196 4.25 -4.49 -6.51
C SER A 196 3.91 -4.24 -5.04
N PRO A 197 4.48 -3.20 -4.43
CA PRO A 197 4.17 -2.84 -3.04
C PRO A 197 2.69 -2.46 -2.90
N SER A 198 2.10 -2.80 -1.75
CA SER A 198 0.72 -2.40 -1.44
C SER A 198 0.56 -0.88 -1.44
N ARG A 199 -0.38 -0.36 -2.24
CA ARG A 199 -0.69 1.07 -2.30
C ARG A 199 -1.29 1.61 -1.00
N THR A 200 -2.03 0.78 -0.27
CA THR A 200 -2.73 1.18 0.96
C THR A 200 -1.85 1.19 2.20
N GLY A 201 -0.75 0.42 2.20
CA GLY A 201 0.15 0.30 3.36
C GLY A 201 -0.49 -0.33 4.61
N VAL A 202 -1.69 -0.93 4.49
CA VAL A 202 -2.36 -1.61 5.60
C VAL A 202 -1.68 -2.96 5.85
N THR A 203 -1.18 -3.14 7.07
CA THR A 203 -0.61 -4.43 7.48
C THR A 203 -1.70 -5.37 7.98
N GLU A 204 -1.45 -6.69 7.94
CA GLU A 204 -2.37 -7.68 8.48
C GLU A 204 -2.72 -7.43 9.95
N ALA A 205 -1.72 -7.09 10.76
CA ALA A 205 -1.94 -6.77 12.18
C ALA A 205 -2.87 -5.57 12.37
N GLU A 206 -2.74 -4.55 11.51
CA GLU A 206 -3.60 -3.38 11.49
C GLU A 206 -5.03 -3.71 11.05
N TYR A 207 -5.17 -4.54 10.00
CA TYR A 207 -6.47 -5.02 9.54
C TYR A 207 -7.23 -5.74 10.67
N TRP A 208 -6.59 -6.69 11.36
CA TRP A 208 -7.21 -7.41 12.46
C TRP A 208 -7.47 -6.54 13.69
N ALA A 209 -6.63 -5.53 13.92
CA ALA A 209 -6.88 -4.54 14.98
C ALA A 209 -8.15 -3.73 14.67
N GLN A 210 -8.30 -3.26 13.42
CA GLN A 210 -9.49 -2.52 13.00
C GLN A 210 -10.75 -3.38 13.09
N ARG A 211 -10.71 -4.64 12.61
CA ARG A 211 -11.84 -5.58 12.70
C ARG A 211 -12.32 -5.77 14.13
N ARG A 212 -11.42 -5.90 15.11
CA ARG A 212 -11.79 -6.00 16.52
C ARG A 212 -12.44 -4.72 17.05
N LEU A 213 -12.04 -3.57 16.55
CA LEU A 213 -12.65 -2.29 16.90
C LEU A 213 -14.06 -2.16 16.29
N ASP A 214 -14.22 -2.57 15.02
CA ASP A 214 -15.51 -2.56 14.32
C ASP A 214 -16.53 -3.48 15.00
N GLU A 215 -16.09 -4.67 15.44
CA GLU A 215 -16.97 -5.59 16.19
C GLU A 215 -17.43 -4.98 17.54
N LYS A 216 -16.53 -4.31 18.25
CA LYS A 216 -16.89 -3.59 19.48
C LYS A 216 -17.84 -2.43 19.20
N LYS A 217 -17.64 -1.72 18.10
CA LYS A 217 -18.50 -0.65 17.64
C LYS A 217 -19.91 -1.16 17.39
N GLN A 218 -20.05 -2.27 16.62
CA GLN A 218 -21.34 -2.89 16.32
C GLN A 218 -22.09 -3.33 17.59
N LYS A 219 -21.38 -3.88 18.59
CA LYS A 219 -22.02 -4.24 19.87
C LYS A 219 -22.61 -3.05 20.59
N ILE A 220 -21.91 -1.92 20.63
CA ILE A 220 -22.39 -0.69 21.24
C ILE A 220 -23.60 -0.12 20.47
N GLU A 221 -23.58 -0.20 19.14
CA GLU A 221 -24.70 0.20 18.28
C GLU A 221 -25.93 -0.68 18.50
N THR A 222 -25.74 -2.01 18.66
CA THR A 222 -26.84 -2.94 18.96
C THR A 222 -27.43 -2.72 20.35
N GLU A 223 -26.66 -2.21 21.30
CA GLU A 223 -27.11 -1.80 22.64
C GLU A 223 -27.80 -0.41 22.65
N GLY A 224 -27.96 0.24 21.47
CA GLY A 224 -28.67 1.51 21.30
C GLY A 224 -27.84 2.76 21.61
N PHE A 225 -26.53 2.64 21.77
CA PHE A 225 -25.63 3.77 22.01
C PHE A 225 -24.93 4.21 20.71
N THR A 226 -24.72 5.50 20.55
CA THR A 226 -23.94 6.06 19.43
C THR A 226 -22.46 6.02 19.78
N PRO A 227 -21.63 5.18 19.11
CA PRO A 227 -20.21 5.09 19.41
C PRO A 227 -19.47 6.35 18.91
N ASN A 228 -18.48 6.81 19.69
CA ASN A 228 -17.58 7.87 19.23
C ASN A 228 -16.68 7.34 18.11
N PRO A 229 -16.76 7.91 16.88
CA PRO A 229 -16.04 7.37 15.70
C PRO A 229 -14.53 7.22 15.92
N THR A 230 -13.90 8.18 16.58
CA THR A 230 -12.44 8.22 16.77
C THR A 230 -11.91 7.14 17.73
N LYS A 231 -12.75 6.61 18.63
CA LYS A 231 -12.35 5.54 19.55
C LYS A 231 -12.29 4.15 18.92
N PHE A 232 -12.94 3.99 17.76
CA PHE A 232 -13.06 2.71 17.07
C PHE A 232 -12.25 2.64 15.77
N GLN A 233 -11.23 3.49 15.66
CA GLN A 233 -10.29 3.49 14.54
C GLN A 233 -8.87 3.23 15.03
N THR A 234 -8.07 2.56 14.22
CA THR A 234 -6.62 2.48 14.47
C THR A 234 -6.00 3.86 14.22
N GLN A 235 -4.94 4.20 14.96
CA GLN A 235 -4.26 5.50 14.80
C GLN A 235 -3.75 5.74 13.38
N LYS A 236 -3.37 4.68 12.65
CA LYS A 236 -2.98 4.79 11.26
C LYS A 236 -4.17 5.07 10.35
N GLN A 237 -5.32 4.46 10.61
CA GLN A 237 -6.54 4.73 9.84
C GLN A 237 -7.01 6.16 10.08
N LEU A 238 -6.99 6.62 11.32
CA LEU A 238 -7.28 8.02 11.66
C LEU A 238 -6.40 9.00 10.86
N ILE A 239 -5.08 8.73 10.77
CA ILE A 239 -4.18 9.57 9.97
C ILE A 239 -4.53 9.50 8.49
N ARG A 240 -4.82 8.32 7.93
CA ARG A 240 -5.19 8.19 6.51
C ARG A 240 -6.44 8.98 6.17
N ASP A 241 -7.46 8.89 7.02
CA ASP A 241 -8.72 9.59 6.81
C ASP A 241 -8.55 11.11 6.93
N ALA A 242 -7.79 11.57 7.93
CA ALA A 242 -7.45 12.98 8.10
C ALA A 242 -6.62 13.51 6.93
N VAL A 243 -5.59 12.77 6.49
CA VAL A 243 -4.76 13.13 5.32
C VAL A 243 -5.61 13.17 4.05
N ALA A 244 -6.51 12.21 3.86
CA ALA A 244 -7.41 12.19 2.70
C ALA A 244 -8.33 13.41 2.67
N ALA A 245 -8.86 13.84 3.82
CA ALA A 245 -9.70 15.03 3.90
C ALA A 245 -8.89 16.34 3.75
N ALA A 246 -7.71 16.42 4.38
CA ALA A 246 -6.86 17.61 4.33
C ALA A 246 -6.28 17.84 2.93
N ARG A 247 -5.85 16.79 2.21
CA ARG A 247 -5.28 16.91 0.86
C ARG A 247 -6.24 17.49 -0.17
N GLU A 248 -7.55 17.30 0.00
CA GLU A 248 -8.56 17.86 -0.91
C GLU A 248 -8.71 19.38 -0.77
N LYS A 249 -8.28 19.93 0.38
CA LYS A 249 -8.42 21.34 0.73
C LYS A 249 -7.09 22.11 0.62
N ALA A 250 -5.99 21.46 1.00
CA ALA A 250 -4.69 22.10 1.15
C ALA A 250 -4.08 22.53 -0.18
N ILE A 251 -3.51 23.74 -0.20
CA ILE A 251 -2.83 24.34 -1.35
C ILE A 251 -1.33 24.45 -1.16
N SER A 252 -0.83 24.25 0.05
CA SER A 252 0.59 24.24 0.41
C SER A 252 0.85 23.26 1.55
N TYR A 253 2.14 23.01 1.84
CA TYR A 253 2.53 22.22 2.98
C TYR A 253 2.12 22.85 4.32
N GLU A 254 2.29 24.16 4.45
CA GLU A 254 1.91 24.92 5.64
C GLU A 254 0.40 24.84 5.88
N ASP A 255 -0.39 25.08 4.83
CA ASP A 255 -1.85 24.96 4.89
C ASP A 255 -2.29 23.54 5.27
N PHE A 256 -1.62 22.51 4.72
CA PHE A 256 -1.85 21.12 5.06
C PHE A 256 -1.53 20.82 6.54
N GLN A 257 -0.46 21.39 7.09
CA GLN A 257 -0.11 21.26 8.51
C GLN A 257 -1.19 21.90 9.40
N ASP A 258 -1.61 23.13 9.05
CA ASP A 258 -2.62 23.86 9.80
C ASP A 258 -3.96 23.12 9.81
N ILE A 259 -4.43 22.62 8.65
CA ILE A 259 -5.66 21.83 8.56
C ILE A 259 -5.58 20.56 9.42
N LEU A 260 -4.47 19.83 9.35
CA LEU A 260 -4.32 18.59 10.13
C LEU A 260 -4.23 18.87 11.64
N GLN A 261 -3.62 19.97 12.03
CA GLN A 261 -3.52 20.36 13.43
C GLN A 261 -4.86 20.87 13.97
N ASP A 262 -5.53 21.74 13.24
CA ASP A 262 -6.74 22.42 13.71
C ASP A 262 -7.98 21.52 13.68
N GLU A 263 -8.15 20.74 12.58
CA GLU A 263 -9.34 19.88 12.44
C GLU A 263 -9.18 18.51 13.10
N TYR A 264 -7.94 17.96 13.14
CA TYR A 264 -7.69 16.55 13.56
C TYR A 264 -6.73 16.41 14.74
N ASN A 265 -6.10 17.50 15.20
CA ASN A 265 -5.07 17.49 16.23
C ASN A 265 -3.88 16.57 15.89
N ILE A 266 -3.50 16.51 14.61
CA ILE A 266 -2.39 15.72 14.09
C ILE A 266 -1.24 16.63 13.72
N PHE A 267 -0.09 16.47 14.39
CA PHE A 267 1.13 17.20 14.03
C PHE A 267 1.87 16.52 12.89
N VAL A 268 2.30 17.31 11.91
CA VAL A 268 3.11 16.84 10.78
C VAL A 268 4.48 17.51 10.79
N LYS A 269 5.51 16.74 10.49
CA LYS A 269 6.85 17.29 10.26
C LYS A 269 7.52 16.60 9.08
N THR A 270 8.41 17.33 8.46
CA THR A 270 9.31 16.78 7.44
C THR A 270 10.59 16.28 8.12
N GLN A 271 10.94 15.03 7.91
CA GLN A 271 12.18 14.43 8.42
C GLN A 271 12.84 13.57 7.34
N ARG A 272 14.08 13.91 6.98
CA ARG A 272 14.85 13.21 5.93
C ARG A 272 14.08 13.13 4.59
N GLY A 273 13.47 14.23 4.19
CA GLY A 273 12.71 14.34 2.93
C GLY A 273 11.35 13.62 2.95
N ARG A 274 10.81 13.23 4.11
CA ARG A 274 9.55 12.49 4.26
C ARG A 274 8.66 13.11 5.29
N TYR A 275 7.36 12.93 5.12
CA TYR A 275 6.38 13.32 6.13
C TYR A 275 6.28 12.29 7.26
N SER A 276 6.14 12.80 8.47
CA SER A 276 5.93 12.03 9.68
C SER A 276 4.81 12.66 10.48
N TYR A 277 3.86 11.86 10.93
CA TYR A 277 2.61 12.27 11.54
C TYR A 277 2.57 11.85 13.00
N LEU A 278 2.13 12.74 13.87
CA LEU A 278 1.92 12.48 15.30
C LEU A 278 0.43 12.63 15.61
N PRO A 279 -0.31 11.52 15.72
CA PRO A 279 -1.72 11.57 16.08
C PRO A 279 -1.90 11.90 17.56
N PRO A 280 -3.11 12.34 17.98
CA PRO A 280 -3.43 12.56 19.39
C PRO A 280 -3.18 11.27 20.20
N GLU A 281 -2.86 11.43 21.47
CA GLU A 281 -2.60 10.33 22.43
C GLU A 281 -1.35 9.47 22.14
N ARG A 282 -0.45 9.92 21.26
CA ARG A 282 0.79 9.20 20.95
C ARG A 282 2.03 10.07 21.12
N ASN A 283 3.13 9.46 21.58
CA ASN A 283 4.41 10.14 21.79
C ASN A 283 5.45 9.88 20.69
N LYS A 284 5.09 9.08 19.65
CA LYS A 284 6.02 8.71 18.57
C LYS A 284 5.40 8.98 17.21
N PHE A 285 6.15 9.63 16.34
CA PHE A 285 5.75 9.89 14.96
C PHE A 285 5.61 8.59 14.17
N ILE A 286 4.63 8.57 13.28
CA ILE A 286 4.39 7.52 12.28
C ILE A 286 4.88 8.05 10.94
N SER A 287 5.82 7.34 10.31
CA SER A 287 6.33 7.71 8.99
C SER A 287 5.31 7.39 7.89
N GLU A 288 5.25 8.23 6.86
CA GLU A 288 4.45 8.04 5.65
C GLU A 288 4.61 6.66 5.00
N ARG A 289 5.80 6.03 5.11
CA ARG A 289 6.06 4.68 4.58
C ARG A 289 5.10 3.61 5.09
N SER A 290 4.58 3.78 6.31
CA SER A 290 3.69 2.82 6.95
C SER A 290 2.21 3.16 6.78
N LEU A 291 1.88 4.22 6.03
CA LEU A 291 0.53 4.73 5.84
C LEU A 291 -0.01 4.49 4.42
N GLY A 292 0.85 4.16 3.46
CA GLY A 292 0.49 3.94 2.07
C GLY A 292 0.87 5.11 1.15
N GLU A 293 0.67 4.93 -0.15
CA GLU A 293 1.10 5.90 -1.17
C GLU A 293 0.37 7.24 -1.07
N SER A 294 -0.91 7.22 -0.72
CA SER A 294 -1.73 8.43 -0.59
C SER A 294 -1.26 9.41 0.48
N CYS A 295 -0.45 8.94 1.45
CA CYS A 295 0.11 9.75 2.52
C CYS A 295 1.57 10.13 2.29
N LYS A 296 2.16 9.74 1.15
CA LYS A 296 3.53 10.09 0.80
C LYS A 296 3.63 11.56 0.38
N ARG A 297 4.76 12.17 0.72
CA ARG A 297 5.08 13.56 0.37
C ARG A 297 4.88 13.83 -1.12
N GLU A 298 5.47 13.00 -1.98
CA GLU A 298 5.40 13.16 -3.44
C GLU A 298 3.95 13.19 -3.97
N CYS A 299 3.09 12.32 -3.42
CA CYS A 299 1.68 12.28 -3.79
C CYS A 299 0.94 13.54 -3.32
N LEU A 300 1.18 13.99 -2.08
CA LEU A 300 0.51 15.13 -1.47
C LEU A 300 0.94 16.46 -2.13
N GLU A 301 2.22 16.63 -2.42
CA GLU A 301 2.71 17.83 -3.12
C GLU A 301 2.07 17.98 -4.52
N GLY A 302 1.80 16.86 -5.21
CA GLY A 302 1.03 16.86 -6.46
C GLY A 302 -0.40 17.37 -6.28
N PHE A 303 -1.07 17.02 -5.17
CA PHE A 303 -2.41 17.53 -4.84
C PHE A 303 -2.36 19.02 -4.49
N PHE A 304 -1.35 19.49 -3.76
CA PHE A 304 -1.23 20.89 -3.40
C PHE A 304 -1.10 21.78 -4.65
N VAL A 305 -0.28 21.37 -5.62
CA VAL A 305 -0.17 22.06 -6.89
C VAL A 305 -1.50 22.12 -7.62
N GLN A 306 -2.20 20.98 -7.74
CA GLN A 306 -3.51 20.93 -8.38
C GLN A 306 -4.56 21.79 -7.67
N ASN A 307 -4.55 21.81 -6.35
CA ASN A 307 -5.49 22.61 -5.57
C ASN A 307 -5.14 24.11 -5.66
N ALA A 308 -3.86 24.46 -5.66
CA ALA A 308 -3.40 25.82 -5.89
C ALA A 308 -3.83 26.31 -7.28
N GLU A 309 -3.68 25.50 -8.32
CA GLU A 309 -4.16 25.80 -9.67
C GLU A 309 -5.68 25.96 -9.73
N LYS A 310 -6.44 25.07 -9.07
CA LYS A 310 -7.90 25.21 -8.98
C LYS A 310 -8.28 26.51 -8.26
N ASN A 311 -7.61 26.85 -7.16
CA ASN A 311 -7.83 28.09 -6.43
C ASN A 311 -7.44 29.33 -7.22
N LEU A 312 -6.34 29.26 -8.00
CA LEU A 312 -5.97 30.32 -8.93
C LEU A 312 -7.05 30.50 -10.02
N ARG A 313 -7.51 29.40 -10.63
CA ARG A 313 -8.62 29.45 -11.60
C ARG A 313 -9.89 30.05 -11.00
N TYR A 314 -10.22 29.72 -9.75
CA TYR A 314 -11.37 30.33 -9.05
C TYR A 314 -11.16 31.82 -8.72
N LYS A 315 -9.90 32.25 -8.53
CA LYS A 315 -9.57 33.68 -8.31
C LYS A 315 -9.48 34.47 -9.61
N GLU A 316 -9.16 33.80 -10.72
CA GLU A 316 -8.92 34.45 -12.03
C GLU A 316 -10.12 34.36 -12.97
N ASP A 317 -11.21 33.68 -12.61
CA ASP A 317 -12.40 33.61 -13.42
C ASP A 317 -13.56 34.43 -12.83
N PRO A 318 -13.49 35.77 -12.94
CA PRO A 318 -14.57 36.64 -12.47
C PRO A 318 -15.86 36.47 -13.29
N ILE A 319 -15.79 35.80 -14.44
CA ILE A 319 -16.91 35.60 -15.37
C ILE A 319 -17.80 34.44 -14.98
N LEU A 320 -17.26 33.35 -14.45
CA LEU A 320 -18.08 32.26 -13.90
C LEU A 320 -19.00 32.74 -12.75
N ILE A 321 -18.61 33.83 -12.08
CA ILE A 321 -19.38 34.48 -11.03
C ILE A 321 -20.52 35.32 -11.62
N PHE A 322 -20.32 35.85 -12.85
CA PHE A 322 -21.32 36.69 -13.54
C PHE A 322 -22.40 35.92 -14.29
N THR A 323 -22.15 34.68 -14.71
CA THR A 323 -23.09 33.88 -15.52
C THR A 323 -24.22 33.28 -14.68
N THR A 324 -24.13 33.30 -13.38
CA THR A 324 -25.20 32.82 -12.50
C THR A 324 -26.04 33.95 -11.95
N ARG A 325 -27.05 34.34 -12.69
CA ARG A 325 -28.20 35.14 -12.23
C ARG A 325 -27.85 36.49 -11.60
N THR A 326 -27.40 37.46 -12.43
CA THR A 326 -27.54 38.92 -12.18
C THR A 326 -27.09 39.51 -10.86
N ARG A 327 -26.29 38.82 -10.03
CA ARG A 327 -25.75 39.35 -8.79
C ARG A 327 -24.25 39.14 -8.75
N LEU A 328 -23.51 40.24 -8.64
CA LEU A 328 -22.08 40.33 -8.39
C LEU A 328 -21.71 39.51 -7.13
N ARG A 329 -21.29 38.28 -7.29
CA ARG A 329 -20.83 37.42 -6.16
C ARG A 329 -19.41 37.74 -5.70
N LEU A 330 -18.74 38.71 -6.31
CA LEU A 330 -17.48 39.29 -5.77
C LEU A 330 -17.70 40.03 -4.44
N VAL A 331 -18.93 40.32 -4.12
CA VAL A 331 -19.33 40.97 -2.88
C VAL A 331 -20.01 39.91 -1.97
N VAL A 332 -19.64 39.91 -0.72
CA VAL A 332 -20.26 39.02 0.27
C VAL A 332 -21.71 39.46 0.47
N ASP A 333 -22.65 38.53 0.27
CA ASP A 333 -24.05 38.81 0.57
C ASP A 333 -24.25 38.90 2.09
N LEU A 334 -24.54 40.09 2.55
CA LEU A 334 -24.75 40.37 3.99
C LEU A 334 -26.01 39.71 4.53
N GLN A 335 -26.99 39.36 3.67
CA GLN A 335 -28.22 38.72 4.07
C GLN A 335 -28.07 37.20 4.23
N GLU A 336 -27.16 36.58 3.50
CA GLU A 336 -26.87 35.15 3.57
C GLU A 336 -25.71 34.80 4.52
N ASN A 337 -24.91 35.80 4.94
CA ASN A 337 -23.76 35.57 5.80
C ASN A 337 -24.14 35.65 7.30
N VAL A 338 -24.26 34.49 7.94
CA VAL A 338 -24.62 34.35 9.34
C VAL A 338 -23.75 35.19 10.28
N LYS A 339 -22.41 35.23 10.03
CA LYS A 339 -21.49 36.04 10.83
C LYS A 339 -21.72 37.54 10.69
N ALA A 340 -22.19 37.99 9.54
CA ALA A 340 -22.53 39.39 9.30
C ALA A 340 -23.87 39.75 9.96
N GLN A 341 -24.80 38.81 10.11
CA GLN A 341 -26.07 38.99 10.82
C GLN A 341 -25.86 39.08 12.33
N GLU A 342 -24.94 38.33 12.89
CA GLU A 342 -24.66 38.27 14.32
C GLU A 342 -23.69 39.37 14.81
N ASN A 343 -22.83 39.90 13.95
CA ASN A 343 -21.80 40.86 14.33
C ASN A 343 -21.81 42.13 13.44
N LEU A 344 -22.35 43.22 14.03
CA LEU A 344 -22.47 44.51 13.34
C LEU A 344 -21.13 45.09 12.86
N ALA A 345 -20.07 44.94 13.65
CA ALA A 345 -18.73 45.44 13.26
C ALA A 345 -18.17 44.67 12.04
N TYR A 346 -18.40 43.34 11.99
CA TYR A 346 -18.05 42.53 10.84
C TYR A 346 -18.89 42.92 9.60
N ALA A 347 -20.21 43.09 9.79
CA ALA A 347 -21.11 43.56 8.71
C ALA A 347 -20.66 44.87 8.08
N LEU A 348 -20.28 45.88 8.91
CA LEU A 348 -19.78 47.15 8.45
C LEU A 348 -18.45 47.01 7.69
N LYS A 349 -17.51 46.20 8.18
CA LYS A 349 -16.23 45.92 7.50
C LYS A 349 -16.46 45.26 6.13
N VAL A 350 -17.35 44.28 6.04
CA VAL A 350 -17.72 43.59 4.78
C VAL A 350 -18.41 44.59 3.83
N LYS A 351 -19.29 45.44 4.32
CA LYS A 351 -19.94 46.48 3.50
C LYS A 351 -18.93 47.45 2.86
N ILE A 352 -17.94 47.92 3.63
CA ILE A 352 -16.86 48.76 3.12
C ILE A 352 -16.02 48.02 2.09
N SER A 353 -15.62 46.79 2.36
CA SER A 353 -14.89 45.91 1.43
C SER A 353 -15.66 45.69 0.13
N ASN A 354 -16.97 45.43 0.23
CA ASN A 354 -17.82 45.27 -0.94
C ASN A 354 -17.88 46.50 -1.80
N LEU A 355 -18.01 47.72 -1.19
CA LEU A 355 -18.01 48.98 -1.92
C LEU A 355 -16.67 49.25 -2.60
N GLN A 356 -15.55 48.95 -1.94
CA GLN A 356 -14.22 49.08 -2.53
C GLN A 356 -14.05 48.18 -3.74
N LYS A 357 -14.42 46.88 -3.63
CA LYS A 357 -14.36 45.93 -4.76
C LYS A 357 -15.23 46.34 -5.94
N MET A 358 -16.43 46.88 -5.67
CA MET A 358 -17.30 47.38 -6.73
C MET A 358 -16.69 48.58 -7.42
N ALA A 359 -16.08 49.53 -6.67
CA ALA A 359 -15.42 50.67 -7.25
C ALA A 359 -14.19 50.27 -8.09
N GLU A 360 -13.34 49.37 -7.57
CA GLU A 360 -12.19 48.82 -8.29
C GLU A 360 -12.61 48.14 -9.60
N THR A 361 -13.69 47.35 -9.55
CA THR A 361 -14.23 46.67 -10.75
C THR A 361 -14.72 47.68 -11.79
N LEU A 362 -15.43 48.71 -11.39
CA LEU A 362 -15.91 49.75 -12.29
C LEU A 362 -14.75 50.53 -12.94
N VAL A 363 -13.73 50.89 -12.16
CA VAL A 363 -12.52 51.54 -12.68
C VAL A 363 -11.82 50.66 -13.70
N TRP A 364 -11.65 49.35 -13.35
CA TRP A 364 -11.00 48.41 -14.26
C TRP A 364 -11.76 48.21 -15.59
N VAL A 365 -13.09 48.13 -15.51
CA VAL A 365 -13.95 48.02 -16.71
C VAL A 365 -13.80 49.25 -17.59
N GLN A 366 -13.76 50.47 -17.00
CA GLN A 366 -13.57 51.71 -17.71
C GLN A 366 -12.18 51.84 -18.32
N GLU A 367 -11.14 51.48 -17.59
CA GLU A 367 -9.75 51.50 -18.06
C GLU A 367 -9.50 50.55 -19.23
N ASN A 368 -10.18 49.43 -19.26
CA ASN A 368 -10.08 48.44 -20.35
C ASN A 368 -11.11 48.65 -21.47
N ASN A 369 -11.93 49.73 -21.41
CA ASN A 369 -12.96 50.03 -22.39
C ASN A 369 -13.92 48.90 -22.70
N ILE A 370 -14.31 48.16 -21.67
CA ILE A 370 -15.22 47.01 -21.80
C ILE A 370 -16.65 47.55 -21.80
N ASN A 371 -17.37 47.36 -22.89
CA ASN A 371 -18.72 47.89 -23.08
C ASN A 371 -19.81 46.84 -22.87
N ASP A 372 -19.46 45.56 -23.10
CA ASP A 372 -20.41 44.47 -22.96
C ASP A 372 -19.74 43.16 -22.41
N LEU A 373 -20.58 42.20 -22.11
CA LEU A 373 -20.19 40.88 -21.60
C LEU A 373 -19.43 40.04 -22.66
N THR A 374 -19.62 40.30 -23.91
CA THR A 374 -19.00 39.55 -25.02
C THR A 374 -17.52 39.93 -25.11
N GLU A 375 -17.22 41.25 -25.06
CA GLU A 375 -15.85 41.78 -25.03
C GLU A 375 -15.08 41.27 -23.81
N LEU A 376 -15.74 41.23 -22.64
CA LEU A 376 -15.15 40.68 -21.43
C LEU A 376 -14.82 39.19 -21.57
N ASN A 377 -15.73 38.42 -22.16
CA ASN A 377 -15.53 36.99 -22.40
C ASN A 377 -14.37 36.70 -23.36
N ASP A 378 -14.22 37.52 -24.40
CA ASP A 378 -13.16 37.35 -25.39
C ASP A 378 -11.79 37.76 -24.80
N LEU A 379 -11.75 38.81 -23.98
CA LEU A 379 -10.56 39.16 -23.20
C LEU A 379 -10.12 38.03 -22.26
N CYS A 380 -11.05 37.42 -21.58
CA CYS A 380 -10.76 36.28 -20.69
C CYS A 380 -10.27 35.05 -21.45
N LYS A 381 -10.90 34.68 -22.56
CA LYS A 381 -10.43 33.57 -23.41
C LYS A 381 -9.01 33.83 -23.90
N THR A 382 -8.71 35.06 -24.30
CA THR A 382 -7.38 35.44 -24.76
C THR A 382 -6.35 35.36 -23.61
N ALA A 383 -6.71 35.86 -22.43
CA ALA A 383 -5.85 35.78 -21.25
C ALA A 383 -5.61 34.34 -20.83
N GLN A 384 -6.65 33.45 -20.85
CA GLN A 384 -6.51 32.04 -20.57
C GLN A 384 -5.60 31.32 -21.58
N ALA A 385 -5.76 31.62 -22.89
CA ALA A 385 -4.91 31.06 -23.92
C ALA A 385 -3.44 31.45 -23.74
N ASN A 386 -3.20 32.74 -23.41
CA ASN A 386 -1.86 33.26 -23.14
C ASN A 386 -1.23 32.62 -21.87
N ALA A 387 -2.01 32.45 -20.82
CA ALA A 387 -1.57 31.80 -19.60
C ALA A 387 -1.23 30.32 -19.86
N GLN A 388 -2.07 29.62 -20.61
CA GLN A 388 -1.81 28.23 -21.00
C GLN A 388 -0.52 28.09 -21.83
N ALA A 389 -0.33 28.97 -22.84
CA ALA A 389 0.88 28.99 -23.64
C ALA A 389 2.15 29.32 -22.82
N ALA A 390 2.03 30.19 -21.84
CA ALA A 390 3.14 30.49 -20.91
C ALA A 390 3.48 29.29 -20.02
N TYR A 391 2.47 28.56 -19.56
CA TYR A 391 2.64 27.34 -18.76
C TYR A 391 3.33 26.22 -19.53
N GLU A 392 2.94 26.03 -20.79
CA GLU A 392 3.57 25.03 -21.67
C GLU A 392 5.05 25.36 -21.93
N ARG A 393 5.37 26.65 -22.12
CA ARG A 393 6.76 27.12 -22.27
C ARG A 393 7.58 26.91 -20.99
N LEU A 394 6.97 27.15 -19.82
CA LEU A 394 7.62 26.90 -18.54
C LEU A 394 7.94 25.43 -18.36
N SER A 395 6.95 24.55 -18.60
CA SER A 395 7.14 23.10 -18.50
C SER A 395 8.23 22.59 -19.44
N GLN A 396 8.29 23.10 -20.68
CA GLN A 396 9.35 22.75 -21.64
C GLN A 396 10.73 23.19 -21.14
N ALA A 397 10.82 24.41 -20.59
CA ALA A 397 12.07 24.92 -20.04
C ALA A 397 12.55 24.15 -18.81
N GLU A 398 11.62 23.70 -17.96
CA GLU A 398 11.92 22.84 -16.82
C GLU A 398 12.44 21.45 -17.25
N ASP A 399 11.83 20.86 -18.28
CA ASP A 399 12.30 19.59 -18.86
C ASP A 399 13.69 19.70 -19.49
N GLU A 400 13.96 20.82 -20.19
CA GLU A 400 15.29 21.11 -20.76
C GLU A 400 16.32 21.34 -19.65
N LEU A 401 15.96 22.03 -18.59
CA LEU A 401 16.84 22.25 -17.43
C LEU A 401 17.14 20.90 -16.73
N TYR A 402 16.15 20.05 -16.58
CA TYR A 402 16.34 18.72 -16.00
C TYR A 402 17.34 17.89 -16.83
N LYS A 403 17.12 17.81 -18.14
CA LYS A 403 18.02 17.11 -19.07
C LYS A 403 19.45 17.67 -19.04
N THR A 404 19.57 18.99 -18.97
CA THR A 404 20.88 19.65 -18.89
C THR A 404 21.60 19.34 -17.58
N ASN A 405 20.88 19.35 -16.47
CA ASN A 405 21.44 18.97 -15.16
C ASN A 405 21.88 17.51 -15.12
N GLU A 406 21.11 16.61 -15.74
CA GLU A 406 21.48 15.22 -15.87
C GLU A 406 22.77 15.03 -16.70
N GLN A 407 22.88 15.75 -17.82
CA GLN A 407 24.11 15.76 -18.64
C GLN A 407 25.31 16.32 -17.86
N ILE A 408 25.14 17.38 -17.10
CA ILE A 408 26.20 17.94 -16.23
C ILE A 408 26.62 16.92 -15.17
N HIS A 409 25.66 16.21 -14.57
CA HIS A 409 25.93 15.18 -13.58
C HIS A 409 26.79 14.06 -14.18
N TYR A 410 26.39 13.50 -15.31
CA TYR A 410 27.15 12.43 -15.97
C TYR A 410 28.51 12.91 -16.50
N ALA A 411 28.60 14.12 -17.03
CA ALA A 411 29.88 14.72 -17.42
C ALA A 411 30.81 14.90 -16.20
N GLY A 412 30.27 15.31 -15.06
CA GLY A 412 31.03 15.41 -13.80
C GLY A 412 31.53 14.05 -13.31
N GLN A 413 30.68 13.01 -13.35
CA GLN A 413 31.08 11.65 -13.04
C GLN A 413 32.16 11.13 -13.98
N TYR A 414 31.99 11.32 -15.28
CA TYR A 414 32.99 10.95 -16.28
C TYR A 414 34.35 11.58 -15.99
N LEU A 415 34.39 12.90 -15.80
CA LEU A 415 35.63 13.63 -15.54
C LEU A 415 36.33 13.19 -14.26
N SER A 416 35.56 12.93 -13.19
CA SER A 416 36.12 12.50 -11.89
C SER A 416 36.63 11.06 -11.88
N THR A 417 36.07 10.18 -12.73
CA THR A 417 36.37 8.75 -12.71
C THR A 417 37.25 8.27 -13.89
N LYS A 418 37.46 9.14 -14.88
CA LYS A 418 38.26 8.82 -16.11
C LYS A 418 39.66 8.31 -15.80
N ASP A 419 40.36 8.93 -14.85
CA ASP A 419 41.74 8.56 -14.52
C ASP A 419 41.78 7.19 -13.84
N VAL A 420 40.83 6.85 -12.98
CA VAL A 420 40.71 5.53 -12.34
C VAL A 420 40.46 4.44 -13.39
N GLN A 421 39.62 4.73 -14.37
CA GLN A 421 39.40 3.81 -15.50
C GLN A 421 40.67 3.58 -16.36
N GLN A 422 41.42 4.64 -16.61
CA GLN A 422 42.70 4.50 -17.32
C GLN A 422 43.73 3.67 -16.52
N GLN A 423 43.79 3.84 -15.21
CA GLN A 423 44.61 3.04 -14.31
C GLN A 423 44.16 1.58 -14.29
N PHE A 424 42.85 1.32 -14.26
CA PHE A 424 42.27 -0.03 -14.33
C PHE A 424 42.64 -0.72 -15.63
N ALA A 425 42.60 -0.02 -16.77
CA ALA A 425 43.02 -0.57 -18.08
C ALA A 425 44.47 -1.06 -18.07
N LYS A 426 45.36 -0.37 -17.34
CA LYS A 426 46.78 -0.67 -17.23
C LYS A 426 47.15 -1.59 -16.06
N ALA A 427 46.23 -1.90 -15.17
CA ALA A 427 46.47 -2.67 -13.95
C ALA A 427 46.80 -4.14 -14.26
N ILE A 428 47.87 -4.66 -13.63
CA ILE A 428 48.30 -6.07 -13.74
C ILE A 428 47.32 -6.96 -12.92
N PHE A 429 46.87 -6.53 -11.76
CA PHE A 429 45.95 -7.26 -10.86
C PHE A 429 44.54 -6.69 -10.92
N LYS A 430 43.87 -6.83 -12.06
CA LYS A 430 42.55 -6.25 -12.34
C LYS A 430 41.46 -6.56 -11.27
N LYS A 431 41.44 -7.80 -10.74
CA LYS A 431 40.47 -8.20 -9.72
C LYS A 431 40.63 -7.43 -8.40
N LYS A 432 41.90 -7.25 -7.97
CA LYS A 432 42.20 -6.50 -6.73
C LYS A 432 41.89 -5.02 -6.90
N PHE A 433 42.32 -4.42 -8.00
CA PHE A 433 42.04 -3.02 -8.30
C PHE A 433 40.55 -2.73 -8.41
N ARG A 434 39.78 -3.62 -9.04
CA ARG A 434 38.32 -3.49 -9.11
C ARG A 434 37.63 -3.59 -7.73
N ALA A 435 38.17 -4.40 -6.83
CA ALA A 435 37.61 -4.48 -5.45
C ALA A 435 37.89 -3.22 -4.64
N GLU A 436 39.05 -2.58 -4.86
CA GLU A 436 39.44 -1.33 -4.18
C GLU A 436 38.71 -0.09 -4.72
N HIS A 437 38.41 -0.06 -6.04
CA HIS A 437 37.84 1.09 -6.77
C HIS A 437 36.49 0.78 -7.43
N SER A 438 35.67 -0.10 -6.81
CA SER A 438 34.41 -0.53 -7.41
C SER A 438 33.44 0.61 -7.68
N LYS A 439 33.33 1.55 -6.74
CA LYS A 439 32.40 2.67 -6.84
C LYS A 439 32.75 3.62 -7.98
N GLU A 440 34.02 3.95 -8.15
CA GLU A 440 34.51 4.83 -9.22
C GLU A 440 34.38 4.17 -10.59
N LEU A 441 34.66 2.87 -10.70
CA LEU A 441 34.52 2.13 -11.96
C LEU A 441 33.06 1.92 -12.36
N ASP A 442 32.18 1.72 -11.41
CA ASP A 442 30.74 1.59 -11.65
C ASP A 442 30.15 2.97 -12.04
N ALA A 443 30.57 4.06 -11.38
CA ALA A 443 30.19 5.43 -11.74
C ALA A 443 30.69 5.82 -13.15
N TYR A 444 31.90 5.42 -13.52
CA TYR A 444 32.38 5.60 -14.88
C TYR A 444 31.54 4.86 -15.91
N ALA A 445 31.19 3.60 -15.64
CA ALA A 445 30.38 2.81 -16.54
C ALA A 445 28.96 3.37 -16.71
N GLU A 446 28.43 4.00 -15.68
CA GLU A 446 27.14 4.68 -15.71
C GLU A 446 27.20 5.99 -16.50
N SER A 447 28.29 6.74 -16.37
CA SER A 447 28.47 8.05 -17.06
C SER A 447 28.70 7.92 -18.57
N VAL A 448 29.03 6.72 -19.09
CA VAL A 448 29.32 6.46 -20.52
C VAL A 448 28.09 5.82 -21.23
N LYS A 449 27.08 5.39 -20.49
CA LYS A 449 25.81 4.92 -21.05
C LYS A 449 24.95 6.08 -21.55
#